data_8221078fa311ab4bebca096fefd9765c
#
_entry.id   8221078fa311ab4bebca096fefd9765c
#
_cell.length_a   1.000
_cell.length_b   1.000
_cell.length_c   1.000
_cell.angle_alpha   90.00
_cell.angle_beta   90.00
_cell.angle_gamma   90.00
#
_symmetry.space_group_name_H-M   'P 1'
#
loop_
_entity.id
_entity.type
_entity.pdbx_description
1 polymer ?
#
loop_
_entity_poly.entity_id
_entity_poly.type
_entity_poly.pdbx_seq_one_letter_code
_entity_poly.pdbx_strand_id
1 'polypeptide(L)'
;MFKKVLRLVVLCSLFPLPFSLLPGCGPFWVDPYITVQESSLNWVVIHYYNMSRQPIRRIGVEIYGNGLVVVKKGTSELVSNDFAKRNKDESWDNIKTSRLQIDPANVTGIFQNLVNNGLLDREKTFKASKKESQTRFIAVKANINNNTYSDNVNMFEEDPDLAEHLLDVVREFEQPSR
;
A
#
# COMPACT_ATOMS: atom_id res chain seq x y z
N MET A 1 15.03 58.09 55.12
CA MET A 1 14.45 57.92 53.76
C MET A 1 14.73 56.49 53.30
N PHE A 2 13.84 55.52 53.66
CA PHE A 2 14.04 54.11 53.31
C PHE A 2 12.92 53.72 52.36
N LYS A 3 13.26 53.44 51.11
CA LYS A 3 12.35 52.88 50.12
C LYS A 3 12.23 51.36 50.34
N LYS A 4 11.06 50.95 50.78
CA LYS A 4 10.72 49.51 50.86
C LYS A 4 10.49 49.00 49.42
N VAL A 5 11.36 48.13 48.97
CA VAL A 5 11.18 47.36 47.73
C VAL A 5 10.33 46.16 48.11
N LEU A 6 9.10 46.18 47.66
CA LEU A 6 8.14 45.05 47.76
C LEU A 6 8.52 44.04 46.69
N ARG A 7 9.14 42.91 47.07
CA ARG A 7 9.32 41.76 46.17
C ARG A 7 8.00 41.01 46.04
N LEU A 8 7.38 41.18 44.89
CA LEU A 8 6.26 40.34 44.47
C LEU A 8 6.82 39.00 44.03
N VAL A 9 6.75 37.96 44.88
CA VAL A 9 7.02 36.59 44.52
C VAL A 9 5.82 36.06 43.76
N VAL A 10 5.91 36.05 42.44
CA VAL A 10 4.92 35.34 41.62
C VAL A 10 5.21 33.86 41.74
N LEU A 11 4.43 33.17 42.55
CA LEU A 11 4.36 31.71 42.56
C LEU A 11 3.65 31.29 41.26
N CYS A 12 4.46 30.98 40.23
CA CYS A 12 3.99 30.18 39.12
C CYS A 12 3.72 28.77 39.63
N SER A 13 2.50 28.53 40.08
CA SER A 13 2.00 27.18 40.30
C SER A 13 1.99 26.47 38.93
N LEU A 14 2.99 25.62 38.71
CA LEU A 14 3.03 24.63 37.65
C LEU A 14 1.91 23.62 37.86
N PHE A 15 0.73 23.95 37.41
CA PHE A 15 -0.26 22.92 37.12
C PHE A 15 0.14 22.27 35.80
N PRO A 16 0.44 20.98 35.76
CA PRO A 16 0.51 20.24 34.53
C PRO A 16 -0.94 20.14 34.00
N LEU A 17 -1.33 21.06 33.12
CA LEU A 17 -2.54 20.88 32.34
C LEU A 17 -2.35 19.58 31.54
N PRO A 18 -3.26 18.62 31.66
CA PRO A 18 -3.19 17.44 30.79
C PRO A 18 -3.37 17.91 29.34
N PHE A 19 -2.35 17.72 28.53
CA PHE A 19 -2.30 18.03 27.09
C PHE A 19 -3.33 17.27 26.26
N SER A 20 -4.27 16.58 26.91
CA SER A 20 -5.26 15.69 26.30
C SER A 20 -6.57 16.38 25.89
N LEU A 21 -6.70 17.72 25.95
CA LEU A 21 -7.96 18.40 25.66
C LEU A 21 -7.93 19.40 24.48
N LEU A 22 -6.92 19.34 23.62
CA LEU A 22 -6.98 20.03 22.33
C LEU A 22 -7.35 19.01 21.24
N PRO A 23 -8.61 18.92 20.83
CA PRO A 23 -8.94 18.14 19.64
C PRO A 23 -8.43 18.92 18.43
N GLY A 24 -7.40 18.45 17.79
CA GLY A 24 -7.17 18.81 16.40
C GLY A 24 -5.85 19.41 15.97
N CYS A 25 -4.80 19.47 16.79
CA CYS A 25 -3.48 19.92 16.33
C CYS A 25 -2.33 19.06 16.89
N GLY A 26 -2.50 17.75 16.86
CA GLY A 26 -1.36 16.84 16.96
C GLY A 26 -0.70 16.78 15.57
N PRO A 27 0.64 16.72 15.48
CA PRO A 27 1.25 16.28 14.22
C PRO A 27 0.58 14.95 13.87
N PHE A 28 0.14 14.79 12.63
CA PHE A 28 -0.33 13.51 12.11
C PHE A 28 0.88 12.56 12.10
N TRP A 29 1.19 12.01 13.27
CA TRP A 29 2.04 10.84 13.35
C TRP A 29 1.19 9.72 12.77
N VAL A 30 1.45 9.37 11.53
CA VAL A 30 0.99 8.09 11.01
C VAL A 30 1.59 7.08 11.96
N ASP A 31 0.73 6.34 12.67
CA ASP A 31 1.18 5.28 13.55
C ASP A 31 2.02 4.33 12.70
N PRO A 32 3.35 4.23 12.91
CA PRO A 32 4.19 3.37 12.08
C PRO A 32 3.82 1.89 12.22
N TYR A 33 2.90 1.57 13.11
CA TYR A 33 2.42 0.22 13.38
C TYR A 33 0.91 0.09 13.19
N ILE A 34 0.44 0.34 11.98
CA ILE A 34 -0.96 0.02 11.66
C ILE A 34 -1.14 -1.49 11.80
N THR A 35 -1.90 -1.91 12.82
CA THR A 35 -2.29 -3.31 12.95
C THR A 35 -3.46 -3.59 12.02
N VAL A 36 -3.28 -4.54 11.11
CA VAL A 36 -4.34 -4.98 10.22
C VAL A 36 -5.34 -5.83 11.00
N GLN A 37 -6.60 -5.41 10.98
CA GLN A 37 -7.69 -6.16 11.58
C GLN A 37 -8.24 -7.18 10.58
N GLU A 38 -8.57 -8.37 11.05
CA GLU A 38 -9.27 -9.35 10.23
C GLU A 38 -10.66 -8.80 9.86
N SER A 39 -10.90 -8.64 8.56
CA SER A 39 -12.15 -8.08 8.04
C SER A 39 -12.37 -8.53 6.61
N SER A 40 -13.57 -9.01 6.31
CA SER A 40 -13.98 -9.34 4.94
C SER A 40 -14.03 -8.12 4.01
N LEU A 41 -14.01 -6.91 4.55
CA LEU A 41 -13.99 -5.66 3.80
C LEU A 41 -12.58 -5.26 3.34
N ASN A 42 -11.55 -5.88 3.90
CA ASN A 42 -10.17 -5.66 3.45
C ASN A 42 -9.96 -6.34 2.11
N TRP A 43 -9.22 -5.67 1.22
CA TRP A 43 -8.81 -6.25 -0.05
C TRP A 43 -7.54 -5.57 -0.58
N VAL A 44 -6.78 -6.32 -1.38
CA VAL A 44 -5.62 -5.83 -2.13
C VAL A 44 -5.72 -6.35 -3.56
N VAL A 45 -5.48 -5.50 -4.54
CA VAL A 45 -5.42 -5.83 -5.96
C VAL A 45 -4.05 -5.42 -6.50
N ILE A 46 -3.31 -6.38 -7.04
CA ILE A 46 -1.98 -6.17 -7.59
C ILE A 46 -2.02 -6.47 -9.08
N HIS A 47 -1.50 -5.57 -9.90
CA HIS A 47 -1.32 -5.77 -11.33
C HIS A 47 0.17 -5.76 -11.66
N TYR A 48 0.65 -6.84 -12.23
CA TYR A 48 2.04 -6.99 -12.69
C TYR A 48 2.12 -7.19 -14.20
N TYR A 49 3.07 -6.51 -14.82
CA TYR A 49 3.35 -6.60 -16.25
C TYR A 49 4.84 -6.88 -16.46
N ASN A 50 5.12 -7.91 -17.26
CA ASN A 50 6.46 -8.16 -17.76
C ASN A 50 6.51 -7.78 -19.24
N MET A 51 7.19 -6.67 -19.51
CA MET A 51 7.29 -6.05 -20.83
C MET A 51 8.56 -6.45 -21.59
N SER A 52 9.36 -7.37 -21.05
CA SER A 52 10.60 -7.80 -21.67
C SER A 52 10.39 -8.62 -22.96
N ARG A 53 9.15 -9.07 -23.19
CA ARG A 53 8.76 -9.87 -24.37
C ARG A 53 7.41 -9.41 -24.91
N GLN A 54 7.19 -9.64 -26.20
CA GLN A 54 5.89 -9.45 -26.86
C GLN A 54 5.29 -10.84 -27.17
N PRO A 55 3.99 -11.04 -26.94
CA PRO A 55 3.06 -10.17 -26.25
C PRO A 55 3.42 -10.01 -24.76
N ILE A 56 3.05 -8.88 -24.17
CA ILE A 56 3.35 -8.57 -22.78
C ILE A 56 2.60 -9.54 -21.88
N ARG A 57 3.33 -10.16 -20.95
CA ARG A 57 2.73 -10.98 -19.91
C ARG A 57 2.11 -10.10 -18.83
N ARG A 58 0.87 -10.39 -18.51
CA ARG A 58 0.12 -9.69 -17.48
C ARG A 58 -0.43 -10.65 -16.43
N ILE A 59 -0.31 -10.27 -15.16
CA ILE A 59 -0.82 -11.02 -14.02
C ILE A 59 -1.58 -10.04 -13.12
N GLY A 60 -2.79 -10.40 -12.73
CA GLY A 60 -3.56 -9.73 -11.70
C GLY A 60 -3.78 -10.67 -10.53
N VAL A 61 -3.56 -10.20 -9.32
CA VAL A 61 -3.86 -10.92 -8.08
C VAL A 61 -4.80 -10.06 -7.25
N GLU A 62 -5.97 -10.60 -6.96
CA GLU A 62 -6.97 -9.96 -6.11
C GLU A 62 -7.10 -10.80 -4.84
N ILE A 63 -6.85 -10.22 -3.69
CA ILE A 63 -6.88 -10.88 -2.39
C ILE A 63 -7.94 -10.20 -1.54
N TYR A 64 -8.87 -10.97 -1.01
CA TYR A 64 -9.98 -10.50 -0.20
C TYR A 64 -9.85 -11.02 1.24
N GLY A 65 -10.20 -10.19 2.22
CA GLY A 65 -10.08 -10.51 3.64
C GLY A 65 -10.90 -11.73 4.10
N ASN A 66 -11.87 -12.20 3.30
CA ASN A 66 -12.60 -13.44 3.53
C ASN A 66 -11.84 -14.71 3.06
N GLY A 67 -10.58 -14.56 2.65
CA GLY A 67 -9.74 -15.67 2.18
C GLY A 67 -9.83 -15.98 0.69
N LEU A 68 -10.72 -15.33 -0.07
CA LEU A 68 -10.77 -15.52 -1.52
C LEU A 68 -9.57 -14.85 -2.19
N VAL A 69 -8.86 -15.61 -3.02
CA VAL A 69 -7.80 -15.10 -3.91
C VAL A 69 -8.18 -15.40 -5.35
N VAL A 70 -8.17 -14.38 -6.19
CA VAL A 70 -8.44 -14.51 -7.64
C VAL A 70 -7.18 -14.15 -8.39
N VAL A 71 -6.67 -15.08 -9.19
CA VAL A 71 -5.48 -14.89 -10.02
C VAL A 71 -5.89 -14.89 -11.48
N LYS A 72 -5.62 -13.80 -12.17
CA LYS A 72 -5.83 -13.64 -13.60
C LYS A 72 -4.47 -13.63 -14.30
N LYS A 73 -4.28 -14.46 -15.30
CA LYS A 73 -3.07 -14.51 -16.12
C LYS A 73 -3.45 -14.34 -17.59
N GLY A 74 -2.73 -13.52 -18.30
CA GLY A 74 -3.02 -13.29 -19.70
C GLY A 74 -1.88 -12.56 -20.39
N THR A 75 -2.15 -12.11 -21.58
CA THR A 75 -1.26 -11.26 -22.38
C THR A 75 -1.94 -9.94 -22.68
N SER A 76 -1.18 -8.95 -23.05
CA SER A 76 -1.68 -7.66 -23.50
C SER A 76 -0.77 -7.13 -24.59
N GLU A 77 -1.36 -6.57 -25.61
CA GLU A 77 -0.62 -5.74 -26.57
C GLU A 77 -0.66 -4.29 -26.07
N LEU A 78 0.48 -3.77 -25.65
CA LEU A 78 0.56 -2.39 -25.20
C LEU A 78 0.47 -1.44 -26.40
N VAL A 79 -0.68 -0.84 -26.55
CA VAL A 79 -0.92 0.21 -27.53
C VAL A 79 -0.65 1.61 -26.95
N SER A 80 -0.52 1.76 -25.63
CA SER A 80 -0.43 3.07 -24.96
C SER A 80 0.52 3.06 -23.77
N ASN A 81 1.27 4.16 -23.61
CA ASN A 81 2.03 4.45 -22.39
C ASN A 81 1.13 4.93 -21.25
N ASP A 82 -0.16 5.10 -21.46
CA ASP A 82 -1.12 5.51 -20.47
C ASP A 82 -1.57 4.32 -19.64
N PHE A 83 -1.11 4.29 -18.41
CA PHE A 83 -1.35 3.19 -17.47
C PHE A 83 -2.83 3.05 -17.07
N ALA A 84 -3.57 4.15 -16.98
CA ALA A 84 -5.00 4.10 -16.69
C ALA A 84 -5.79 3.31 -17.76
N LYS A 85 -5.33 3.37 -19.01
CA LYS A 85 -5.88 2.57 -20.13
C LYS A 85 -5.44 1.11 -20.07
N ARG A 86 -4.25 0.82 -19.51
CA ARG A 86 -3.70 -0.54 -19.38
C ARG A 86 -4.44 -1.39 -18.34
N ASN A 87 -5.03 -0.75 -17.33
CA ASN A 87 -5.71 -1.46 -16.24
C ASN A 87 -7.15 -1.87 -16.53
N LYS A 88 -7.69 -1.53 -17.68
CA LYS A 88 -9.02 -2.01 -18.09
C LYS A 88 -8.96 -3.49 -18.43
N ASP A 89 -9.90 -4.27 -17.94
CA ASP A 89 -10.01 -5.71 -18.25
C ASP A 89 -10.11 -5.96 -19.76
N GLU A 90 -10.66 -5.01 -20.50
CA GLU A 90 -10.81 -5.03 -21.96
C GLU A 90 -9.47 -5.12 -22.72
N SER A 91 -8.34 -4.78 -22.08
CA SER A 91 -7.00 -4.84 -22.69
C SER A 91 -6.27 -6.16 -22.48
N TRP A 92 -6.94 -7.18 -21.95
CA TRP A 92 -6.35 -8.47 -21.72
C TRP A 92 -6.74 -9.48 -22.79
N ASP A 93 -5.75 -10.22 -23.29
CA ASP A 93 -5.95 -11.34 -24.19
C ASP A 93 -5.62 -12.66 -23.50
N ASN A 94 -6.26 -13.74 -23.94
CA ASN A 94 -6.01 -15.10 -23.44
C ASN A 94 -6.12 -15.24 -21.91
N ILE A 95 -7.11 -14.61 -21.30
CA ILE A 95 -7.26 -14.58 -19.84
C ILE A 95 -7.56 -15.98 -19.30
N LYS A 96 -6.72 -16.44 -18.38
CA LYS A 96 -6.98 -17.60 -17.53
C LYS A 96 -7.18 -17.12 -16.10
N THR A 97 -8.32 -17.47 -15.52
CA THR A 97 -8.66 -17.10 -14.13
C THR A 97 -8.65 -18.34 -13.25
N SER A 98 -7.94 -18.29 -12.15
CA SER A 98 -8.02 -19.28 -11.07
C SER A 98 -8.51 -18.63 -9.79
N ARG A 99 -9.17 -19.41 -8.94
CA ARG A 99 -9.65 -18.98 -7.64
C ARG A 99 -9.14 -19.96 -6.58
N LEU A 100 -8.67 -19.40 -5.48
CA LEU A 100 -8.17 -20.13 -4.33
C LEU A 100 -8.93 -19.66 -3.10
N GLN A 101 -9.10 -20.54 -2.14
CA GLN A 101 -9.59 -20.19 -0.82
C GLN A 101 -8.47 -20.50 0.19
N ILE A 102 -8.01 -19.49 0.89
CA ILE A 102 -7.00 -19.61 1.95
C ILE A 102 -7.60 -19.16 3.28
N ASP A 103 -6.92 -19.46 4.37
CA ASP A 103 -7.34 -19.03 5.69
C ASP A 103 -7.35 -17.50 5.79
N PRO A 104 -8.43 -16.84 6.25
CA PRO A 104 -8.48 -15.40 6.48
C PRO A 104 -7.35 -14.88 7.39
N ALA A 105 -6.89 -15.67 8.35
CA ALA A 105 -5.74 -15.31 9.18
C ALA A 105 -4.46 -15.18 8.35
N ASN A 106 -4.25 -16.06 7.35
CA ASN A 106 -3.11 -15.96 6.43
C ASN A 106 -3.22 -14.69 5.56
N VAL A 107 -4.43 -14.35 5.09
CA VAL A 107 -4.67 -13.10 4.35
C VAL A 107 -4.32 -11.88 5.21
N THR A 108 -4.75 -11.88 6.46
CA THR A 108 -4.42 -10.81 7.41
C THR A 108 -2.90 -10.68 7.59
N GLY A 109 -2.18 -11.80 7.63
CA GLY A 109 -0.71 -11.82 7.67
C GLY A 109 -0.06 -11.22 6.41
N ILE A 110 -0.60 -11.54 5.22
CA ILE A 110 -0.14 -10.94 3.95
C ILE A 110 -0.36 -9.43 3.96
N PHE A 111 -1.56 -8.98 4.35
CA PHE A 111 -1.86 -7.55 4.42
C PHE A 111 -0.98 -6.83 5.44
N GLN A 112 -0.75 -7.43 6.62
CA GLN A 112 0.15 -6.86 7.63
C GLN A 112 1.57 -6.72 7.10
N ASN A 113 2.07 -7.72 6.37
CA ASN A 113 3.39 -7.65 5.75
C ASN A 113 3.47 -6.50 4.75
N LEU A 114 2.49 -6.35 3.87
CA LEU A 114 2.45 -5.26 2.90
C LEU A 114 2.39 -3.88 3.58
N VAL A 115 1.58 -3.74 4.65
CA VAL A 115 1.50 -2.49 5.44
C VAL A 115 2.82 -2.18 6.12
N ASN A 116 3.48 -3.16 6.70
CA ASN A 116 4.80 -3.00 7.33
C ASN A 116 5.88 -2.57 6.32
N ASN A 117 5.68 -2.88 5.03
CA ASN A 117 6.56 -2.50 3.94
C ASN A 117 6.08 -1.24 3.19
N GLY A 118 5.17 -0.47 3.76
CA GLY A 118 4.83 0.87 3.30
C GLY A 118 3.58 0.98 2.43
N LEU A 119 2.75 -0.08 2.28
CA LEU A 119 1.57 -0.04 1.40
C LEU A 119 0.61 1.11 1.69
N LEU A 120 0.47 1.56 2.94
CA LEU A 120 -0.40 2.67 3.32
C LEU A 120 0.37 3.97 3.62
N ASP A 121 1.68 3.97 3.44
CA ASP A 121 2.53 5.13 3.72
C ASP A 121 2.40 6.15 2.59
N ARG A 122 1.70 7.26 2.86
CA ARG A 122 1.46 8.35 1.90
C ARG A 122 2.52 9.44 1.95
N GLU A 123 3.40 9.44 2.96
CA GLU A 123 4.38 10.52 3.17
C GLU A 123 5.70 10.28 2.43
N LYS A 124 5.88 9.11 1.82
CA LYS A 124 7.06 8.88 1.00
C LYS A 124 7.03 9.81 -0.22
N THR A 125 7.69 10.95 -0.11
CA THR A 125 8.03 11.78 -1.28
C THR A 125 9.06 11.01 -2.10
N PHE A 126 8.59 10.32 -3.12
CA PHE A 126 9.41 9.52 -3.99
C PHE A 126 10.32 10.43 -4.79
N LYS A 127 11.63 10.28 -4.58
CA LYS A 127 12.61 10.78 -5.53
C LYS A 127 12.58 9.81 -6.70
N ALA A 128 12.05 10.26 -7.82
CA ALA A 128 12.09 9.51 -9.06
C ALA A 128 13.48 8.88 -9.24
N SER A 129 13.56 7.58 -9.05
CA SER A 129 14.75 6.80 -9.30
C SER A 129 15.03 6.85 -10.79
N LYS A 130 16.28 7.05 -11.14
CA LYS A 130 16.75 7.05 -12.52
C LYS A 130 16.22 5.80 -13.23
N LYS A 131 15.50 6.00 -14.35
CA LYS A 131 15.17 5.05 -15.42
C LYS A 131 15.77 3.65 -15.24
N GLU A 132 15.31 2.90 -14.26
CA GLU A 132 15.52 1.48 -14.24
C GLU A 132 14.44 0.85 -15.11
N SER A 133 14.94 0.29 -16.17
CA SER A 133 14.32 -0.67 -17.09
C SER A 133 12.79 -0.66 -17.11
N GLN A 134 12.26 0.01 -18.10
CA GLN A 134 10.85 -0.04 -18.55
C GLN A 134 10.34 -1.47 -18.90
N THR A 135 10.96 -2.51 -18.35
CA THR A 135 10.63 -3.90 -18.66
C THR A 135 9.70 -4.56 -17.66
N ARG A 136 9.53 -3.97 -16.47
CA ARG A 136 8.63 -4.44 -15.42
C ARG A 136 7.76 -3.30 -14.93
N PHE A 137 6.53 -3.62 -14.66
CA PHE A 137 5.57 -2.68 -14.10
C PHE A 137 4.73 -3.38 -13.04
N ILE A 138 4.56 -2.75 -11.88
CA ILE A 138 3.67 -3.23 -10.83
C ILE A 138 2.88 -2.07 -10.25
N ALA A 139 1.58 -2.27 -10.07
CA ALA A 139 0.69 -1.32 -9.44
C ALA A 139 -0.20 -2.01 -8.42
N VAL A 140 -0.63 -1.27 -7.42
CA VAL A 140 -1.43 -1.79 -6.33
C VAL A 140 -2.61 -0.88 -6.02
N LYS A 141 -3.73 -1.51 -5.66
CA LYS A 141 -4.89 -0.87 -5.02
C LYS A 141 -5.24 -1.68 -3.79
N ALA A 142 -5.60 -1.01 -2.72
CA ALA A 142 -5.94 -1.67 -1.48
C ALA A 142 -7.03 -0.92 -0.71
N ASN A 143 -7.77 -1.65 0.10
CA ASN A 143 -8.56 -1.12 1.19
C ASN A 143 -8.28 -1.97 2.43
N ILE A 144 -7.61 -1.39 3.42
CA ILE A 144 -7.23 -2.07 4.65
C ILE A 144 -7.68 -1.22 5.83
N ASN A 145 -8.45 -1.79 6.75
CA ASN A 145 -9.04 -1.09 7.88
C ASN A 145 -9.78 0.19 7.46
N ASN A 146 -10.52 0.16 6.34
CA ASN A 146 -11.20 1.30 5.71
C ASN A 146 -10.25 2.40 5.20
N ASN A 147 -8.93 2.17 5.18
CA ASN A 147 -7.98 3.05 4.52
C ASN A 147 -7.78 2.60 3.08
N THR A 148 -8.15 3.46 2.15
CA THR A 148 -8.00 3.17 0.72
C THR A 148 -6.68 3.71 0.21
N TYR A 149 -5.94 2.84 -0.45
CA TYR A 149 -4.75 3.18 -1.23
C TYR A 149 -5.01 2.86 -2.70
N SER A 150 -4.69 3.78 -3.58
CA SER A 150 -4.79 3.55 -5.02
C SER A 150 -3.70 4.33 -5.71
N ASP A 151 -2.76 3.60 -6.28
CA ASP A 151 -1.74 4.19 -7.11
C ASP A 151 -1.75 3.54 -8.50
N ASN A 152 -1.69 4.38 -9.54
CA ASN A 152 -1.66 3.96 -10.93
C ASN A 152 -0.24 4.09 -11.52
N VAL A 153 0.75 4.41 -10.71
CA VAL A 153 2.16 4.53 -11.09
C VAL A 153 2.87 3.19 -11.03
N ASN A 154 4.05 3.16 -11.60
CA ASN A 154 4.92 1.99 -11.53
C ASN A 154 5.67 1.98 -10.19
N MET A 155 5.30 1.07 -9.30
CA MET A 155 5.93 0.98 -7.99
C MET A 155 7.42 0.64 -8.08
N PHE A 156 7.92 -0.01 -9.13
CA PHE A 156 9.36 -0.20 -9.31
C PHE A 156 10.14 1.13 -9.49
N GLU A 157 9.45 2.19 -9.88
CA GLU A 157 10.04 3.52 -10.03
C GLU A 157 9.81 4.38 -8.77
N GLU A 158 8.66 4.20 -8.11
CA GLU A 158 8.24 5.02 -6.99
C GLU A 158 8.70 4.47 -5.63
N ASP A 159 8.49 3.18 -5.37
CA ASP A 159 8.90 2.47 -4.16
C ASP A 159 9.40 1.06 -4.50
N PRO A 160 10.68 0.92 -4.88
CA PRO A 160 11.24 -0.37 -5.30
C PRO A 160 11.15 -1.46 -4.22
N ASP A 161 11.25 -1.10 -2.95
CA ASP A 161 11.18 -2.06 -1.84
C ASP A 161 9.76 -2.63 -1.73
N LEU A 162 8.74 -1.77 -1.71
CA LEU A 162 7.35 -2.23 -1.76
C LEU A 162 7.06 -3.01 -3.04
N ALA A 163 7.61 -2.60 -4.19
CA ALA A 163 7.41 -3.29 -5.47
C ALA A 163 7.90 -4.74 -5.43
N GLU A 164 9.06 -5.03 -4.84
CA GLU A 164 9.56 -6.40 -4.71
C GLU A 164 8.68 -7.23 -3.75
N HIS A 165 8.18 -6.67 -2.66
CA HIS A 165 7.22 -7.36 -1.78
C HIS A 165 5.89 -7.67 -2.49
N LEU A 166 5.38 -6.74 -3.28
CA LEU A 166 4.20 -6.97 -4.11
C LEU A 166 4.46 -8.08 -5.16
N LEU A 167 5.66 -8.09 -5.75
CA LEU A 167 6.05 -9.11 -6.71
C LEU A 167 6.18 -10.50 -6.06
N ASP A 168 6.65 -10.58 -4.82
CA ASP A 168 6.71 -11.84 -4.08
C ASP A 168 5.32 -12.41 -3.83
N VAL A 169 4.35 -11.56 -3.47
CA VAL A 169 2.93 -11.97 -3.36
C VAL A 169 2.41 -12.47 -4.71
N VAL A 170 2.72 -11.79 -5.82
CA VAL A 170 2.33 -12.27 -7.16
C VAL A 170 2.94 -13.63 -7.47
N ARG A 171 4.21 -13.85 -7.15
CA ARG A 171 4.92 -15.13 -7.38
C ARG A 171 4.34 -16.27 -6.56
N GLU A 172 3.98 -16.01 -5.31
CA GLU A 172 3.36 -17.00 -4.42
C GLU A 172 2.07 -17.56 -5.02
N PHE A 173 1.18 -16.69 -5.49
CA PHE A 173 -0.10 -17.11 -6.06
C PHE A 173 -0.03 -17.46 -7.56
N GLU A 174 1.06 -17.12 -8.23
CA GLU A 174 1.27 -17.51 -9.63
C GLU A 174 1.58 -19.00 -9.78
N GLN A 175 2.29 -19.60 -8.84
CA GLN A 175 2.62 -21.02 -8.90
C GLN A 175 1.36 -21.84 -8.62
N PRO A 176 1.04 -22.85 -9.45
CA PRO A 176 -0.02 -23.77 -9.10
C PRO A 176 0.37 -24.47 -7.80
N SER A 177 -0.55 -24.45 -6.83
CA SER A 177 -0.41 -25.27 -5.61
C SER A 177 -0.06 -26.70 -6.02
N ARG A 178 1.11 -27.18 -5.60
CA ARG A 178 1.54 -28.56 -5.80
C ARG A 178 0.71 -29.50 -4.95
#